data_bb1a946e73fca748a2087f0531e0bef9
#
_entry.id   bb1a946e73fca748a2087f0531e0bef9
#
_cell.length_a   1.000
_cell.length_b   1.000
_cell.length_c   1.000
_cell.angle_alpha   90.00
_cell.angle_beta   90.00
_cell.angle_gamma   90.00
#
_symmetry.space_group_name_H-M   'P 1'
#
loop_
_entity.id
_entity.type
_entity.pdbx_description
1 polymer ?
#
loop_
_entity_poly.entity_id
_entity_poly.type
_entity_poly.pdbx_seq_one_letter_code
_entity_poly.pdbx_strand_id
1 'polypeptide(L)'
;MLFRSGKRFVREFKFDNAEEYNLADVIKADIFAEGDKIDATAISKGKGFQGAIKRFGQHRGPMAHGSKFHRHQGSNGACSSPSKVFKGKGMPGHMGSVKVTVQNLEVVRVDAENNLLLVKGSVPGSKKSLVTIKETVKA
;
A
#
# COMPACT_ATOMS: atom_id res chain seq x y z
N MET A 1 12.18 -20.59 -26.43
CA MET A 1 12.93 -19.64 -25.56
C MET A 1 12.00 -18.48 -25.22
N LEU A 2 11.30 -18.56 -24.10
CA LEU A 2 10.22 -17.62 -23.71
C LEU A 2 10.70 -16.25 -23.21
N PHE A 3 11.97 -16.10 -22.83
CA PHE A 3 12.50 -14.89 -22.22
C PHE A 3 13.69 -14.31 -22.97
N ARG A 4 13.52 -14.06 -24.28
CA ARG A 4 14.57 -13.43 -25.08
C ARG A 4 14.84 -11.96 -24.70
N SER A 5 13.86 -11.29 -24.12
CA SER A 5 14.01 -9.90 -23.64
C SER A 5 13.78 -9.84 -22.14
N GLY A 6 14.59 -9.07 -21.42
CA GLY A 6 14.38 -8.80 -20.01
C GLY A 6 13.01 -8.18 -19.77
N LYS A 7 12.27 -8.70 -18.78
CA LYS A 7 10.99 -8.14 -18.30
C LYS A 7 11.23 -7.30 -17.05
N ARG A 8 10.52 -6.17 -16.96
CA ARG A 8 10.67 -5.28 -15.80
C ARG A 8 10.14 -5.89 -14.51
N PHE A 9 9.06 -6.65 -14.60
CA PHE A 9 8.42 -7.31 -13.46
C PHE A 9 8.17 -8.77 -13.79
N VAL A 10 8.53 -9.64 -12.87
CA VAL A 10 8.19 -11.07 -12.87
C VAL A 10 7.51 -11.38 -11.56
N ARG A 11 6.31 -11.98 -11.61
CA ARG A 11 5.51 -12.33 -10.43
C ARG A 11 4.83 -13.66 -10.65
N GLU A 12 4.66 -14.39 -9.57
CA GLU A 12 3.90 -15.64 -9.53
C GLU A 12 2.51 -15.39 -8.94
N PHE A 13 1.52 -15.99 -9.57
CA PHE A 13 0.14 -16.00 -9.11
C PHE A 13 -0.35 -17.43 -9.04
N LYS A 14 -1.15 -17.73 -8.03
CA LYS A 14 -1.85 -19.03 -7.94
C LYS A 14 -3.28 -18.80 -8.44
N PHE A 15 -3.68 -19.59 -9.40
CA PHE A 15 -5.03 -19.66 -9.93
C PHE A 15 -5.59 -21.05 -9.69
N ASP A 16 -6.88 -21.15 -9.38
CA ASP A 16 -7.56 -22.44 -9.22
C ASP A 16 -7.68 -23.17 -10.56
N ASN A 17 -7.76 -22.41 -11.67
CA ASN A 17 -7.85 -22.87 -13.05
C ASN A 17 -6.54 -22.68 -13.84
N ALA A 18 -5.39 -22.87 -13.19
CA ALA A 18 -4.08 -22.65 -13.84
C ALA A 18 -3.86 -23.49 -15.10
N GLU A 19 -4.55 -24.62 -15.22
CA GLU A 19 -4.46 -25.56 -16.36
C GLU A 19 -5.09 -25.00 -17.65
N GLU A 20 -5.93 -23.98 -17.55
CA GLU A 20 -6.57 -23.32 -18.70
C GLU A 20 -5.61 -22.39 -19.45
N TYR A 21 -4.49 -21.99 -18.81
CA TYR A 21 -3.53 -21.06 -19.38
C TYR A 21 -2.35 -21.79 -20.05
N ASN A 22 -2.01 -21.35 -21.25
CA ASN A 22 -0.86 -21.83 -21.99
C ASN A 22 0.34 -20.91 -21.86
N LEU A 23 1.51 -21.45 -22.23
CA LEU A 23 2.74 -20.65 -22.29
C LEU A 23 2.60 -19.52 -23.29
N ALA A 24 2.92 -18.29 -22.86
CA ALA A 24 2.84 -17.05 -23.63
C ALA A 24 1.43 -16.47 -23.84
N ASP A 25 0.41 -16.98 -23.15
CA ASP A 25 -0.91 -16.35 -23.16
C ASP A 25 -0.84 -14.93 -22.59
N VAL A 26 -1.65 -14.05 -23.16
CA VAL A 26 -1.72 -12.65 -22.77
C VAL A 26 -3.03 -12.38 -22.05
N ILE A 27 -2.95 -12.17 -20.74
CA ILE A 27 -4.09 -11.76 -19.94
C ILE A 27 -4.21 -10.23 -20.00
N LYS A 28 -5.37 -9.74 -20.39
CA LYS A 28 -5.68 -8.31 -20.52
C LYS A 28 -6.62 -7.84 -19.40
N ALA A 29 -7.00 -6.56 -19.43
CA ALA A 29 -7.91 -5.97 -18.45
C ALA A 29 -9.36 -6.48 -18.57
N ASP A 30 -9.71 -7.17 -19.63
CA ASP A 30 -11.03 -7.75 -19.94
C ASP A 30 -11.48 -8.87 -18.99
N ILE A 31 -10.57 -9.38 -18.15
CA ILE A 31 -10.93 -10.33 -17.08
C ILE A 31 -11.77 -9.70 -15.98
N PHE A 32 -11.81 -8.36 -15.89
CA PHE A 32 -12.63 -7.61 -14.92
C PHE A 32 -13.86 -7.02 -15.61
N ALA A 33 -14.99 -6.99 -14.90
CA ALA A 33 -16.22 -6.35 -15.34
C ALA A 33 -16.46 -5.01 -14.62
N GLU A 34 -17.30 -4.16 -15.22
CA GLU A 34 -17.75 -2.93 -14.56
C GLU A 34 -18.62 -3.27 -13.35
N GLY A 35 -18.36 -2.62 -12.22
CA GLY A 35 -19.00 -2.87 -10.94
C GLY A 35 -18.29 -3.86 -10.04
N ASP A 36 -17.27 -4.58 -10.53
CA ASP A 36 -16.52 -5.52 -9.72
C ASP A 36 -15.88 -4.85 -8.51
N LYS A 37 -15.82 -5.56 -7.40
CA LYS A 37 -15.07 -5.16 -6.20
C LYS A 37 -13.70 -5.81 -6.21
N ILE A 38 -12.67 -4.99 -6.11
CA ILE A 38 -11.28 -5.42 -6.21
C ILE A 38 -10.44 -4.95 -5.03
N ASP A 39 -9.37 -5.69 -4.76
CA ASP A 39 -8.32 -5.34 -3.81
C ASP A 39 -7.03 -4.99 -4.57
N ALA A 40 -6.50 -3.79 -4.33
CA ALA A 40 -5.28 -3.31 -4.96
C ALA A 40 -4.10 -3.34 -3.98
N THR A 41 -3.06 -4.08 -4.31
CA THR A 41 -1.85 -4.23 -3.51
C THR A 41 -0.64 -3.66 -4.23
N ALA A 42 0.08 -2.74 -3.58
CA ALA A 42 1.34 -2.20 -4.10
C ALA A 42 2.27 -1.73 -2.98
N ILE A 43 3.47 -1.32 -3.36
CA ILE A 43 4.40 -0.64 -2.46
C ILE A 43 3.99 0.83 -2.37
N SER A 44 3.67 1.30 -1.16
CA SER A 44 3.28 2.68 -0.91
C SER A 44 4.40 3.68 -1.22
N LYS A 45 4.05 4.94 -1.46
CA LYS A 45 5.04 6.00 -1.65
C LYS A 45 5.92 6.14 -0.41
N GLY A 46 7.23 6.17 -0.59
CA GLY A 46 8.19 6.43 0.47
C GLY A 46 8.02 7.85 1.03
N LYS A 47 8.12 8.00 2.34
CA LYS A 47 8.04 9.27 3.06
C LYS A 47 9.31 9.56 3.87
N GLY A 48 10.31 8.70 3.76
CA GLY A 48 11.57 8.83 4.47
C GLY A 48 11.43 8.64 5.98
N PHE A 49 12.37 9.16 6.75
CA PHE A 49 12.33 9.16 8.21
C PHE A 49 11.37 10.24 8.70
N GLN A 50 10.36 9.86 9.47
CA GLN A 50 9.34 10.77 9.98
C GLN A 50 9.24 10.73 11.50
N GLY A 51 8.90 11.90 12.09
CA GLY A 51 8.63 12.04 13.50
C GLY A 51 7.33 11.33 13.91
N ALA A 52 7.18 11.08 15.21
CA ALA A 52 6.05 10.34 15.78
C ALA A 52 4.69 11.01 15.47
N ILE A 53 4.63 12.33 15.39
CA ILE A 53 3.40 13.07 15.07
C ILE A 53 2.88 12.69 13.69
N LYS A 54 3.71 12.72 12.65
CA LYS A 54 3.29 12.37 11.29
C LYS A 54 3.12 10.86 11.10
N ARG A 55 3.97 10.06 11.78
CA ARG A 55 3.99 8.62 11.60
C ARG A 55 2.83 7.92 12.28
N PHE A 56 2.42 8.41 13.46
CA PHE A 56 1.39 7.78 14.29
C PHE A 56 0.21 8.71 14.62
N GLY A 57 0.15 9.91 14.07
CA GLY A 57 -0.93 10.85 14.35
C GLY A 57 -0.93 11.42 15.78
N GLN A 58 0.22 11.44 16.45
CA GLN A 58 0.32 12.00 17.80
C GLN A 58 0.06 13.50 17.81
N HIS A 59 -0.49 14.01 18.91
CA HIS A 59 -0.72 15.44 19.08
C HIS A 59 0.60 16.20 19.24
N ARG A 60 0.67 17.38 18.62
CA ARG A 60 1.78 18.32 18.85
C ARG A 60 1.58 19.08 20.15
N GLY A 61 2.67 19.61 20.70
CA GLY A 61 2.62 20.53 21.82
C GLY A 61 2.10 21.93 21.45
N PRO A 62 1.88 22.81 22.44
CA PRO A 62 1.45 24.17 22.20
C PRO A 62 2.42 24.95 21.29
N MET A 63 1.87 25.81 20.44
CA MET A 63 2.66 26.66 19.53
C MET A 63 2.83 28.07 20.06
N ALA A 64 2.16 28.42 21.17
CA ALA A 64 2.19 29.71 21.83
C ALA A 64 2.52 29.55 23.32
N HIS A 65 2.38 30.66 24.08
CA HIS A 65 2.64 30.68 25.54
C HIS A 65 4.08 30.30 25.93
N GLY A 66 5.06 30.59 25.08
CA GLY A 66 6.48 30.29 25.34
C GLY A 66 6.87 28.83 25.32
N SER A 67 5.98 27.94 24.91
CA SER A 67 6.29 26.52 24.77
C SER A 67 7.35 26.29 23.69
N LYS A 68 8.35 25.47 24.01
CA LYS A 68 9.36 24.96 23.07
C LYS A 68 9.07 23.52 22.64
N PHE A 69 7.99 22.94 23.15
CA PHE A 69 7.61 21.55 22.88
C PHE A 69 6.62 21.47 21.71
N HIS A 70 7.09 21.69 20.49
CA HIS A 70 6.23 21.77 19.31
C HIS A 70 5.90 20.39 18.72
N ARG A 71 6.93 19.72 18.18
CA ARG A 71 6.77 18.43 17.48
C ARG A 71 7.61 17.31 18.08
N HIS A 72 7.86 17.40 19.38
CA HIS A 72 8.61 16.38 20.11
C HIS A 72 7.76 15.12 20.38
N GLN A 73 8.42 13.99 20.48
CA GLN A 73 7.78 12.68 20.72
C GLN A 73 7.10 12.59 22.10
N GLY A 74 7.61 13.32 23.09
CA GLY A 74 7.17 13.22 24.48
C GLY A 74 7.84 12.08 25.24
N SER A 75 7.32 11.80 26.45
CA SER A 75 7.85 10.78 27.34
C SER A 75 7.75 9.38 26.73
N ASN A 76 8.74 8.55 27.02
CA ASN A 76 8.78 7.15 26.61
C ASN A 76 8.08 6.21 27.61
N GLY A 77 7.69 6.68 28.78
CA GLY A 77 6.98 5.90 29.78
C GLY A 77 7.20 6.39 31.21
N ALA A 78 6.74 5.60 32.17
CA ALA A 78 6.98 5.84 33.59
C ALA A 78 8.45 5.56 33.98
N CYS A 79 8.88 6.09 35.12
CA CYS A 79 10.26 6.05 35.56
C CYS A 79 10.69 4.65 36.06
N SER A 80 10.91 4.51 37.38
CA SER A 80 11.53 3.32 38.01
C SER A 80 10.71 2.04 37.89
N SER A 81 9.42 2.14 37.80
CA SER A 81 8.50 1.03 37.52
C SER A 81 7.65 1.35 36.30
N PRO A 82 7.78 0.61 35.22
CA PRO A 82 8.45 -0.68 34.96
C PRO A 82 9.92 -0.62 34.53
N SER A 83 10.58 0.53 34.59
CA SER A 83 12.01 0.73 34.17
C SER A 83 12.34 0.33 32.73
N LYS A 84 11.34 0.31 31.85
CA LYS A 84 11.51 -0.05 30.41
C LYS A 84 10.53 0.71 29.54
N VAL A 85 10.89 0.85 28.28
CA VAL A 85 9.97 1.27 27.23
C VAL A 85 9.25 0.04 26.69
N PHE A 86 7.92 0.06 26.69
CA PHE A 86 7.14 -1.08 26.21
C PHE A 86 7.28 -1.27 24.71
N LYS A 87 7.14 -2.53 24.27
CA LYS A 87 7.06 -2.88 22.84
C LYS A 87 5.85 -2.18 22.21
N GLY A 88 5.97 -1.77 20.97
CA GLY A 88 4.89 -1.07 20.24
C GLY A 88 4.81 0.43 20.52
N LYS A 89 5.67 1.01 21.33
CA LYS A 89 5.75 2.47 21.51
C LYS A 89 6.00 3.15 20.17
N GLY A 90 5.10 4.07 19.79
CA GLY A 90 5.20 4.85 18.57
C GLY A 90 6.36 5.84 18.61
N MET A 91 7.45 5.54 17.88
CA MET A 91 8.67 6.35 17.81
C MET A 91 8.95 6.83 16.39
N PRO A 92 9.78 7.88 16.21
CA PRO A 92 10.26 8.27 14.88
C PRO A 92 10.90 7.10 14.15
N GLY A 93 10.76 7.09 12.83
CA GLY A 93 11.35 6.04 12.01
C GLY A 93 10.91 6.14 10.55
N HIS A 94 11.31 5.14 9.77
CA HIS A 94 10.94 5.05 8.36
C HIS A 94 9.43 4.96 8.20
N MET A 95 8.89 5.73 7.25
CA MET A 95 7.48 5.75 6.89
C MET A 95 7.30 5.57 5.39
N GLY A 96 6.28 4.82 4.99
CA GLY A 96 6.04 4.50 3.59
C GLY A 96 6.99 3.42 3.06
N SER A 97 6.99 3.21 1.74
CA SER A 97 7.77 2.15 1.06
C SER A 97 7.50 0.75 1.61
N VAL A 98 6.28 0.51 2.06
CA VAL A 98 5.79 -0.77 2.59
C VAL A 98 4.67 -1.29 1.70
N LYS A 99 4.50 -2.61 1.67
CA LYS A 99 3.40 -3.27 0.97
C LYS A 99 2.08 -2.91 1.65
N VAL A 100 1.15 -2.35 0.89
CA VAL A 100 -0.18 -1.93 1.36
C VAL A 100 -1.23 -2.49 0.42
N THR A 101 -2.32 -2.98 0.98
CA THR A 101 -3.52 -3.40 0.24
C THR A 101 -4.66 -2.46 0.58
N VAL A 102 -5.28 -1.89 -0.44
CA VAL A 102 -6.54 -1.15 -0.32
C VAL A 102 -7.64 -2.05 -0.83
N GLN A 103 -8.62 -2.32 0.01
CA GLN A 103 -9.68 -3.28 -0.25
C GLN A 103 -10.97 -2.60 -0.73
N ASN A 104 -11.84 -3.37 -1.39
CA ASN A 104 -13.19 -2.96 -1.81
C ASN A 104 -13.20 -1.72 -2.73
N LEU A 105 -12.25 -1.63 -3.65
CA LEU A 105 -12.30 -0.64 -4.70
C LEU A 105 -13.27 -1.10 -5.79
N GLU A 106 -14.02 -0.18 -6.37
CA GLU A 106 -15.00 -0.45 -7.41
C GLU A 106 -14.41 -0.18 -8.79
N VAL A 107 -14.57 -1.13 -9.70
CA VAL A 107 -14.24 -0.95 -11.12
C VAL A 107 -15.34 -0.14 -11.77
N VAL A 108 -15.01 1.06 -12.24
CA VAL A 108 -15.98 1.98 -12.87
C VAL A 108 -16.11 1.70 -14.35
N ARG A 109 -14.98 1.41 -15.01
CA ARG A 109 -14.95 1.15 -16.45
C ARG A 109 -13.76 0.30 -16.82
N VAL A 110 -13.96 -0.57 -17.79
CA VAL A 110 -12.91 -1.37 -18.43
C VAL A 110 -12.78 -0.93 -19.89
N ASP A 111 -11.57 -0.53 -20.29
CA ASP A 111 -11.24 -0.21 -21.68
C ASP A 111 -10.32 -1.32 -22.21
N ALA A 112 -10.92 -2.24 -22.96
CA ALA A 112 -10.21 -3.39 -23.51
C ALA A 112 -9.26 -3.01 -24.67
N GLU A 113 -9.53 -1.92 -25.40
CA GLU A 113 -8.71 -1.48 -26.51
C GLU A 113 -7.35 -0.94 -26.03
N ASN A 114 -7.40 -0.07 -25.01
CA ASN A 114 -6.21 0.54 -24.43
C ASN A 114 -5.63 -0.26 -23.25
N ASN A 115 -6.27 -1.37 -22.89
CA ASN A 115 -5.93 -2.22 -21.75
C ASN A 115 -5.86 -1.43 -20.42
N LEU A 116 -6.90 -0.62 -20.18
CA LEU A 116 -7.03 0.27 -19.02
C LEU A 116 -8.17 -0.16 -18.12
N LEU A 117 -7.92 -0.06 -16.81
CA LEU A 117 -8.92 -0.28 -15.76
C LEU A 117 -9.10 1.00 -14.96
N LEU A 118 -10.32 1.56 -14.98
CA LEU A 118 -10.67 2.73 -14.19
C LEU A 118 -11.27 2.28 -12.86
N VAL A 119 -10.63 2.65 -11.77
CA VAL A 119 -10.98 2.24 -10.42
C VAL A 119 -11.35 3.46 -9.58
N LYS A 120 -12.47 3.37 -8.87
CA LYS A 120 -12.93 4.40 -7.94
C LYS A 120 -12.23 4.26 -6.60
N GLY A 121 -11.41 5.24 -6.24
CA GLY A 121 -10.73 5.28 -4.95
C GLY A 121 -9.23 5.52 -5.06
N SER A 122 -8.50 5.25 -3.99
CA SER A 122 -7.07 5.50 -3.89
C SER A 122 -6.28 4.22 -4.14
N VAL A 123 -5.57 4.17 -5.25
CA VAL A 123 -4.65 3.07 -5.56
C VAL A 123 -3.29 3.35 -4.91
N PRO A 124 -2.70 2.38 -4.18
CA PRO A 124 -1.42 2.59 -3.51
C PRO A 124 -0.24 2.65 -4.50
N GLY A 125 0.83 3.34 -4.11
CA GLY A 125 2.07 3.40 -4.87
C GLY A 125 2.29 4.70 -5.64
N SER A 126 3.42 4.76 -6.31
CA SER A 126 3.80 5.87 -7.19
C SER A 126 3.26 5.64 -8.61
N LYS A 127 3.27 6.70 -9.43
CA LYS A 127 2.98 6.56 -10.87
C LYS A 127 3.91 5.53 -11.51
N LYS A 128 3.38 4.68 -12.37
CA LYS A 128 4.11 3.59 -13.08
C LYS A 128 4.69 2.50 -12.16
N SER A 129 4.25 2.39 -10.90
CA SER A 129 4.59 1.26 -10.03
C SER A 129 3.75 0.03 -10.38
N LEU A 130 4.26 -1.14 -10.01
CA LEU A 130 3.51 -2.38 -10.11
C LEU A 130 2.39 -2.39 -9.06
N VAL A 131 1.17 -2.66 -9.50
CA VAL A 131 0.00 -2.89 -8.65
C VAL A 131 -0.55 -4.27 -8.95
N THR A 132 -0.72 -5.09 -7.93
CA THR A 132 -1.41 -6.37 -8.03
C THR A 132 -2.88 -6.16 -7.70
N ILE A 133 -3.75 -6.57 -8.61
CA ILE A 133 -5.21 -6.49 -8.46
C ILE A 133 -5.75 -7.90 -8.30
N LYS A 134 -6.68 -8.07 -7.37
CA LYS A 134 -7.42 -9.32 -7.13
C LYS A 134 -8.87 -8.98 -6.85
N GLU A 135 -9.77 -9.91 -7.10
CA GLU A 135 -11.13 -9.82 -6.57
C GLU A 135 -11.11 -9.72 -5.05
N THR A 136 -12.04 -8.96 -4.50
CA THR A 136 -12.13 -8.79 -3.06
C THR A 136 -12.70 -10.05 -2.40
N VAL A 137 -12.16 -10.40 -1.24
CA VAL A 137 -12.68 -11.50 -0.40
C VAL A 137 -13.82 -11.01 0.50
N LYS A 138 -13.94 -9.69 0.65
CA LYS A 138 -14.96 -9.02 1.49
C LYS A 138 -15.96 -8.30 0.59
N ALA A 139 -16.90 -9.04 0.06
CA ALA A 139 -18.06 -8.46 -0.60
C ALA A 139 -19.10 -8.00 0.40
#